data_78d43b83be498fa2a7e395e290dcbb73
#
_entry.id   78d43b83be498fa2a7e395e290dcbb73
#
_cell.length_a   1.000
_cell.length_b   1.000
_cell.length_c   1.000
_cell.angle_alpha   90.00
_cell.angle_beta   90.00
_cell.angle_gamma   90.00
#
_symmetry.space_group_name_H-M   'P 1'
#
loop_
_entity.id
_entity.type
_entity.pdbx_description
1 polymer ?
#
loop_
_entity_poly.entity_id
_entity_poly.type
_entity_poly.pdbx_seq_one_letter_code
_entity_poly.pdbx_strand_id
1 'polypeptide(L)'
;MSTRHQDEWVKLAHPDEFSVDNPANAPDGRRNRLVRLDRDSPRFSEIEQLFINGWRHRKKVKAEVQSIFKVLWPEPVLEPYLTHRDRVQTSVQAKDKRGNEKLLFHGTNRACLLGESSGRVVLCVLKQCYLCSILRSSFDVSKCGSKNAFKRFGHGIYTTSCSSKADDYVSNISESASMRVMLINRVVVGKPYKRYRNSPDIIAPPAGYDSIAGEIGWDLNYEETVTYHNDTVRPAYLVVYGNKPQAVPNLRAFIQTMFKTPLVS
;
A
#
# COMPACT_ATOMS: atom_id res chain seq x y z
N MET A 1 -25.35 6.36 -11.24
CA MET A 1 -24.17 7.09 -11.79
C MET A 1 -22.92 6.71 -10.99
N SER A 2 -22.38 5.50 -11.14
CA SER A 2 -21.19 5.07 -10.37
C SER A 2 -20.36 3.98 -11.04
N THR A 3 -20.57 3.67 -12.29
CA THR A 3 -19.86 2.55 -12.95
C THR A 3 -18.62 2.98 -13.77
N ARG A 4 -18.44 4.27 -14.05
CA ARG A 4 -17.31 4.75 -14.89
C ARG A 4 -15.95 4.84 -14.16
N HIS A 5 -15.92 4.92 -12.82
CA HIS A 5 -14.65 5.02 -12.07
C HIS A 5 -13.97 3.67 -11.80
N GLN A 6 -14.68 2.56 -11.91
CA GLN A 6 -14.08 1.23 -11.67
C GLN A 6 -13.25 0.73 -12.86
N ASP A 7 -13.58 1.15 -14.09
CA ASP A 7 -12.93 0.64 -15.31
C ASP A 7 -11.55 1.27 -15.58
N GLU A 8 -11.25 2.45 -15.03
CA GLU A 8 -9.91 3.08 -15.17
C GLU A 8 -8.82 2.36 -14.40
N TRP A 9 -9.16 1.62 -13.34
CA TRP A 9 -8.21 0.92 -12.48
C TRP A 9 -7.59 -0.32 -13.14
N VAL A 10 -8.26 -0.89 -14.13
CA VAL A 10 -7.83 -2.12 -14.82
C VAL A 10 -6.67 -1.86 -15.79
N LYS A 11 -6.51 -0.62 -16.29
CA LYS A 11 -5.48 -0.28 -17.28
C LYS A 11 -4.07 -0.15 -16.71
N LEU A 12 -3.91 -0.03 -15.38
CA LEU A 12 -2.62 0.21 -14.73
C LEU A 12 -1.79 -1.05 -14.44
N ALA A 13 -2.35 -2.23 -14.66
CA ALA A 13 -1.66 -3.50 -14.43
C ALA A 13 -0.95 -3.99 -15.71
N HIS A 14 0.17 -3.39 -16.09
CA HIS A 14 1.00 -3.88 -17.22
C HIS A 14 1.69 -5.22 -16.89
N PRO A 15 1.76 -6.17 -17.88
CA PRO A 15 2.28 -7.53 -17.70
C PRO A 15 3.74 -7.62 -17.30
N ASP A 16 4.55 -6.64 -17.66
CA ASP A 16 6.02 -6.74 -17.66
C ASP A 16 6.67 -6.21 -16.39
N GLU A 17 5.92 -6.03 -15.29
CA GLU A 17 6.40 -5.26 -14.14
C GLU A 17 6.80 -6.06 -12.90
N PHE A 18 6.80 -7.36 -12.97
CA PHE A 18 7.51 -8.13 -11.97
C PHE A 18 9.01 -8.11 -12.30
N SER A 19 9.73 -7.11 -11.80
CA SER A 19 11.18 -7.17 -11.80
C SER A 19 11.58 -8.25 -10.80
N VAL A 20 12.07 -9.36 -11.32
CA VAL A 20 12.82 -10.34 -10.53
C VAL A 20 14.11 -9.67 -10.09
N ASP A 21 14.47 -9.76 -8.81
CA ASP A 21 15.75 -9.29 -8.30
C ASP A 21 16.86 -9.90 -9.16
N ASN A 22 17.60 -9.06 -9.90
CA ASN A 22 18.85 -9.48 -10.50
C ASN A 22 19.93 -9.51 -9.40
N PRO A 23 20.46 -10.66 -9.00
CA PRO A 23 21.35 -10.78 -7.84
C PRO A 23 22.71 -10.08 -8.00
N ALA A 24 22.99 -9.48 -9.15
CA ALA A 24 24.32 -8.95 -9.49
C ALA A 24 24.68 -7.59 -8.88
N ASN A 25 23.77 -6.85 -8.21
CA ASN A 25 23.99 -5.44 -7.88
C ASN A 25 23.97 -5.06 -6.39
N ALA A 26 24.15 -6.00 -5.44
CA ALA A 26 24.26 -5.67 -4.03
C ALA A 26 25.67 -5.96 -3.48
N PRO A 27 26.48 -4.95 -3.12
CA PRO A 27 27.86 -5.16 -2.65
C PRO A 27 27.97 -5.84 -1.28
N ASP A 28 26.88 -5.97 -0.50
CA ASP A 28 26.89 -6.45 0.88
C ASP A 28 26.00 -7.67 1.16
N GLY A 29 25.48 -8.35 0.12
CA GLY A 29 24.58 -9.50 0.28
C GLY A 29 23.19 -9.17 0.81
N ARG A 30 22.89 -7.91 1.13
CA ARG A 30 21.58 -7.44 1.53
C ARG A 30 20.81 -6.98 0.31
N ARG A 31 19.95 -7.83 -0.21
CA ARG A 31 19.11 -7.54 -1.37
C ARG A 31 18.19 -6.34 -1.08
N ASN A 32 18.41 -5.22 -1.77
CA ASN A 32 17.50 -4.09 -1.73
C ASN A 32 16.16 -4.49 -2.34
N ARG A 33 15.14 -4.60 -1.51
CA ARG A 33 13.76 -4.90 -1.93
C ARG A 33 13.05 -3.70 -2.54
N LEU A 34 13.60 -2.51 -2.41
CA LEU A 34 12.96 -1.26 -2.76
C LEU A 34 13.83 -0.48 -3.75
N VAL A 35 13.24 -0.14 -4.90
CA VAL A 35 13.84 0.74 -5.89
C VAL A 35 13.00 2.01 -5.96
N ARG A 36 13.64 3.15 -5.73
CA ARG A 36 12.96 4.45 -5.81
C ARG A 36 12.59 4.74 -7.27
N LEU A 37 11.34 5.13 -7.49
CA LEU A 37 10.91 5.63 -8.80
C LEU A 37 11.42 7.06 -8.99
N ASP A 38 11.86 7.34 -10.21
CA ASP A 38 12.15 8.70 -10.63
C ASP A 38 10.84 9.50 -10.65
N ARG A 39 10.90 10.73 -10.10
CA ARG A 39 9.74 11.61 -9.98
C ARG A 39 9.18 12.01 -11.34
N ASP A 40 10.04 12.12 -12.34
CA ASP A 40 9.68 12.51 -13.70
C ASP A 40 9.24 11.30 -14.56
N SER A 41 9.27 10.09 -14.00
CA SER A 41 8.85 8.89 -14.73
C SER A 41 7.32 8.82 -14.86
N PRO A 42 6.80 8.35 -16.00
CA PRO A 42 5.36 8.11 -16.18
C PRO A 42 4.78 7.22 -15.08
N ARG A 43 5.56 6.24 -14.62
CA ARG A 43 5.13 5.32 -13.57
C ARG A 43 4.96 6.00 -12.21
N PHE A 44 5.82 6.95 -11.86
CA PHE A 44 5.64 7.74 -10.65
C PHE A 44 4.31 8.49 -10.70
N SER A 45 4.03 9.19 -11.81
CA SER A 45 2.80 9.96 -12.01
C SER A 45 1.56 9.08 -11.93
N GLU A 46 1.58 7.89 -12.53
CA GLU A 46 0.47 6.94 -12.47
C GLU A 46 0.16 6.49 -11.03
N ILE A 47 1.19 6.12 -10.26
CA ILE A 47 1.03 5.65 -8.88
C ILE A 47 0.64 6.81 -7.96
N GLU A 48 1.17 8.01 -8.17
CA GLU A 48 0.77 9.22 -7.47
C GLU A 48 -0.72 9.54 -7.71
N GLN A 49 -1.16 9.52 -8.98
CA GLN A 49 -2.57 9.74 -9.31
C GLN A 49 -3.48 8.67 -8.70
N LEU A 50 -3.05 7.41 -8.71
CA LEU A 50 -3.75 6.32 -8.04
C LEU A 50 -3.98 6.66 -6.56
N PHE A 51 -2.93 7.09 -5.85
CA PHE A 51 -2.98 7.48 -4.44
C PHE A 51 -3.90 8.69 -4.22
N ILE A 52 -3.75 9.75 -5.02
CA ILE A 52 -4.54 10.99 -4.92
C ILE A 52 -6.02 10.73 -5.20
N ASN A 53 -6.35 9.97 -6.24
CA ASN A 53 -7.72 9.62 -6.60
C ASN A 53 -8.38 8.71 -5.54
N GLY A 54 -7.57 7.89 -4.85
CA GLY A 54 -8.01 7.09 -3.70
C GLY A 54 -8.27 7.92 -2.43
N TRP A 55 -7.80 9.17 -2.34
CA TRP A 55 -7.94 10.01 -1.15
C TRP A 55 -9.31 10.67 -1.08
N ARG A 56 -10.32 9.93 -0.62
CA ARG A 56 -11.75 10.29 -0.72
C ARG A 56 -12.40 10.82 0.56
N HIS A 57 -11.73 10.77 1.71
CA HIS A 57 -12.24 11.34 2.96
C HIS A 57 -12.30 12.87 2.89
N ARG A 58 -13.49 13.44 2.91
CA ARG A 58 -13.71 14.90 2.78
C ARG A 58 -13.07 15.72 3.91
N LYS A 59 -12.98 15.15 5.11
CA LYS A 59 -12.45 15.83 6.32
C LYS A 59 -10.94 15.66 6.50
N LYS A 60 -10.29 14.77 5.74
CA LYS A 60 -8.85 14.60 5.80
C LYS A 60 -8.16 15.56 4.85
N VAL A 61 -7.15 16.28 5.37
CA VAL A 61 -6.26 17.09 4.53
C VAL A 61 -5.62 16.17 3.49
N LYS A 62 -5.59 16.62 2.24
CA LYS A 62 -4.92 15.87 1.17
C LYS A 62 -3.44 15.75 1.48
N ALA A 63 -2.95 14.53 1.49
CA ALA A 63 -1.54 14.26 1.73
C ALA A 63 -0.75 14.38 0.43
N GLU A 64 0.47 14.92 0.52
CA GLU A 64 1.40 15.03 -0.60
C GLU A 64 2.26 13.77 -0.69
N VAL A 65 2.45 13.23 -1.89
CA VAL A 65 3.38 12.13 -2.14
C VAL A 65 4.80 12.68 -2.19
N GLN A 66 5.67 12.16 -1.33
CA GLN A 66 7.07 12.58 -1.23
C GLN A 66 8.00 11.67 -2.04
N SER A 67 7.76 10.37 -2.01
CA SER A 67 8.50 9.39 -2.81
C SER A 67 7.70 8.11 -2.98
N ILE A 68 8.01 7.38 -4.05
CA ILE A 68 7.43 6.08 -4.35
C ILE A 68 8.57 5.11 -4.60
N PHE A 69 8.47 3.93 -4.00
CA PHE A 69 9.41 2.84 -4.22
C PHE A 69 8.68 1.66 -4.83
N LYS A 70 9.25 1.07 -5.89
CA LYS A 70 8.83 -0.23 -6.43
C LYS A 70 9.37 -1.32 -5.51
N VAL A 71 8.52 -2.31 -5.21
CA VAL A 71 8.90 -3.47 -4.41
C VAL A 71 9.38 -4.58 -5.33
N LEU A 72 10.60 -5.07 -5.11
CA LEU A 72 11.18 -6.19 -5.83
C LEU A 72 10.96 -7.48 -5.04
N TRP A 73 10.61 -8.57 -5.74
CA TRP A 73 10.38 -9.86 -5.13
C TRP A 73 11.34 -10.91 -5.69
N PRO A 74 11.95 -11.76 -4.84
CA PRO A 74 12.63 -12.93 -5.34
C PRO A 74 11.63 -13.91 -5.93
N GLU A 75 12.08 -14.61 -6.96
CA GLU A 75 11.26 -15.59 -7.68
C GLU A 75 10.53 -16.59 -6.75
N PRO A 76 11.16 -17.22 -5.73
CA PRO A 76 10.47 -18.17 -4.86
C PRO A 76 9.30 -17.57 -4.05
N VAL A 77 9.28 -16.25 -3.86
CA VAL A 77 8.16 -15.55 -3.18
C VAL A 77 7.11 -15.11 -4.19
N LEU A 78 7.53 -14.80 -5.41
CA LEU A 78 6.64 -14.30 -6.47
C LEU A 78 5.88 -15.44 -7.16
N GLU A 79 6.53 -16.56 -7.41
CA GLU A 79 5.99 -17.72 -8.14
C GLU A 79 4.64 -18.24 -7.57
N PRO A 80 4.48 -18.46 -6.24
CA PRO A 80 3.19 -18.88 -5.70
C PRO A 80 2.04 -17.90 -6.00
N TYR A 81 2.33 -16.59 -6.00
CA TYR A 81 1.37 -15.57 -6.38
C TYR A 81 0.98 -15.65 -7.85
N LEU A 82 1.96 -15.80 -8.75
CA LEU A 82 1.71 -15.92 -10.18
C LEU A 82 0.90 -17.18 -10.51
N THR A 83 1.27 -18.30 -9.91
CA THR A 83 0.55 -19.58 -10.04
C THR A 83 -0.89 -19.46 -9.54
N HIS A 84 -1.10 -18.81 -8.39
CA HIS A 84 -2.46 -18.56 -7.86
C HIS A 84 -3.26 -17.69 -8.81
N ARG A 85 -2.70 -16.60 -9.31
CA ARG A 85 -3.34 -15.68 -10.25
C ARG A 85 -3.76 -16.40 -11.53
N ASP A 86 -2.88 -17.21 -12.10
CA ASP A 86 -3.14 -17.92 -13.35
C ASP A 86 -4.21 -19.01 -13.15
N ARG A 87 -4.24 -19.68 -12.00
CA ARG A 87 -5.31 -20.62 -11.63
C ARG A 87 -6.67 -19.91 -11.53
N VAL A 88 -6.74 -18.75 -10.88
CA VAL A 88 -7.97 -17.96 -10.76
C VAL A 88 -8.43 -17.47 -12.13
N GLN A 89 -7.51 -17.07 -13.00
CA GLN A 89 -7.82 -16.64 -14.37
C GLN A 89 -8.50 -17.75 -15.19
N THR A 90 -8.06 -19.00 -15.06
CA THR A 90 -8.65 -20.14 -15.77
C THR A 90 -10.04 -20.48 -15.26
N SER A 91 -10.33 -20.26 -13.99
CA SER A 91 -11.64 -20.52 -13.37
C SER A 91 -12.68 -19.45 -13.68
N VAL A 92 -12.25 -18.22 -13.94
CA VAL A 92 -13.11 -17.08 -14.28
C VAL A 92 -13.11 -16.94 -15.79
N GLN A 93 -14.18 -17.38 -16.49
CA GLN A 93 -14.40 -17.15 -17.92
C GLN A 93 -14.57 -15.65 -18.26
N ALA A 94 -14.03 -14.77 -17.44
CA ALA A 94 -14.22 -13.34 -17.53
C ALA A 94 -13.32 -12.71 -18.58
N LYS A 95 -13.83 -11.67 -19.23
CA LYS A 95 -13.11 -10.75 -20.14
C LYS A 95 -11.87 -10.11 -19.48
N ASP A 96 -11.77 -10.16 -18.17
CA ASP A 96 -10.66 -9.62 -17.38
C ASP A 96 -9.52 -10.64 -17.28
N LYS A 97 -8.52 -10.40 -18.11
CA LYS A 97 -7.25 -11.13 -18.10
C LYS A 97 -6.56 -10.95 -16.75
N ARG A 98 -5.90 -12.00 -16.23
CA ARG A 98 -5.02 -11.99 -15.04
C ARG A 98 -5.70 -12.13 -13.67
N GLY A 99 -6.72 -12.98 -13.54
CA GLY A 99 -7.32 -13.25 -12.24
C GLY A 99 -8.02 -12.04 -11.61
N ASN A 100 -8.47 -11.07 -12.43
CA ASN A 100 -9.05 -9.79 -11.96
C ASN A 100 -8.12 -9.08 -10.96
N GLU A 101 -6.83 -9.01 -11.31
CA GLU A 101 -5.81 -8.35 -10.48
C GLU A 101 -6.09 -6.85 -10.36
N LYS A 102 -6.03 -6.33 -9.13
CA LYS A 102 -6.21 -4.90 -8.83
C LYS A 102 -5.06 -4.36 -7.99
N LEU A 103 -4.77 -3.06 -8.16
CA LEU A 103 -3.89 -2.31 -7.25
C LEU A 103 -4.71 -1.74 -6.10
N LEU A 104 -4.47 -2.21 -4.88
CA LEU A 104 -5.22 -1.83 -3.70
C LEU A 104 -4.30 -1.41 -2.55
N PHE A 105 -4.79 -0.49 -1.72
CA PHE A 105 -4.04 0.09 -0.61
C PHE A 105 -4.13 -0.78 0.65
N HIS A 106 -3.06 -0.76 1.44
CA HIS A 106 -3.01 -1.35 2.77
C HIS A 106 -2.18 -0.49 3.72
N GLY A 107 -2.78 -0.04 4.82
CA GLY A 107 -2.12 0.67 5.90
C GLY A 107 -1.69 -0.29 7.01
N THR A 108 -0.50 -0.07 7.57
CA THR A 108 0.03 -0.91 8.64
C THR A 108 1.01 -0.15 9.54
N ASN A 109 1.52 -0.80 10.61
CA ASN A 109 2.49 -0.19 11.52
C ASN A 109 3.89 -0.17 10.94
N ARG A 110 4.55 0.96 11.14
CA ARG A 110 5.97 1.15 10.91
C ARG A 110 6.67 1.52 12.23
N ALA A 111 7.64 0.71 12.67
CA ALA A 111 8.40 0.97 13.89
C ALA A 111 9.82 1.52 13.62
N CYS A 112 10.21 1.65 12.35
CA CYS A 112 11.49 2.17 11.90
C CYS A 112 11.32 3.46 11.09
N LEU A 113 12.42 3.98 10.59
CA LEU A 113 12.45 5.20 9.77
C LEU A 113 12.54 4.91 8.26
N LEU A 114 12.01 3.76 7.80
CA LEU A 114 11.97 3.45 6.36
C LEU A 114 11.15 4.52 5.62
N GLY A 115 11.75 5.14 4.62
CA GLY A 115 11.12 6.19 3.82
C GLY A 115 11.32 7.62 4.33
N GLU A 116 11.90 7.85 5.53
CA GLU A 116 12.17 9.21 6.04
C GLU A 116 13.25 9.93 5.23
N SER A 117 14.21 9.19 4.71
CA SER A 117 15.26 9.73 3.83
C SER A 117 15.32 8.96 2.53
N SER A 118 15.70 9.65 1.46
CA SER A 118 15.79 9.07 0.12
C SER A 118 16.80 7.92 -0.02
N GLY A 119 17.76 7.81 0.89
CA GLY A 119 18.79 6.76 0.87
C GLY A 119 18.52 5.57 1.79
N ARG A 120 17.52 5.62 2.68
CA ARG A 120 17.30 4.54 3.63
C ARG A 120 16.22 3.58 3.12
N VAL A 121 16.64 2.53 2.44
CA VAL A 121 15.78 1.47 1.89
C VAL A 121 15.97 0.11 2.59
N VAL A 122 16.68 0.10 3.73
CA VAL A 122 16.96 -1.13 4.48
C VAL A 122 15.77 -1.50 5.36
N LEU A 123 15.28 -2.73 5.21
CA LEU A 123 14.19 -3.26 6.03
C LEU A 123 14.70 -3.63 7.43
N CYS A 124 14.05 -3.12 8.46
CA CYS A 124 14.37 -3.48 9.85
C CYS A 124 13.84 -4.87 10.22
N VAL A 125 14.36 -5.42 11.33
CA VAL A 125 13.95 -6.72 11.88
C VAL A 125 13.09 -6.60 13.15
N LEU A 126 12.61 -5.39 13.47
CA LEU A 126 11.80 -5.15 14.66
C LEU A 126 10.47 -5.91 14.56
N LYS A 127 10.12 -6.66 15.60
CA LYS A 127 8.90 -7.50 15.64
C LYS A 127 7.62 -6.69 15.46
N GLN A 128 7.55 -5.47 16.00
CA GLN A 128 6.40 -4.57 15.88
C GLN A 128 6.34 -3.80 14.55
N CYS A 129 7.36 -3.93 13.68
CA CYS A 129 7.37 -3.30 12.36
C CYS A 129 6.72 -4.20 11.31
N TYR A 130 5.38 -4.18 11.27
CA TYR A 130 4.63 -5.01 10.32
C TYR A 130 4.89 -4.63 8.88
N LEU A 131 5.12 -3.34 8.58
CA LEU A 131 5.52 -2.88 7.27
C LEU A 131 6.75 -3.64 6.74
N CYS A 132 7.86 -3.65 7.50
CA CYS A 132 9.07 -4.34 7.08
C CYS A 132 8.91 -5.87 7.05
N SER A 133 8.07 -6.44 7.92
CA SER A 133 7.71 -7.85 7.86
C SER A 133 7.01 -8.20 6.56
N ILE A 134 6.00 -7.42 6.16
CA ILE A 134 5.26 -7.61 4.89
C ILE A 134 6.20 -7.42 3.68
N LEU A 135 7.04 -6.39 3.69
CA LEU A 135 8.01 -6.15 2.60
C LEU A 135 9.08 -7.25 2.50
N ARG A 136 9.32 -8.03 3.54
CA ARG A 136 10.31 -9.11 3.56
C ARG A 136 9.73 -10.44 3.11
N SER A 137 8.54 -10.80 3.59
CA SER A 137 7.95 -12.12 3.42
C SER A 137 6.53 -12.13 2.83
N SER A 138 6.01 -10.97 2.38
CA SER A 138 4.64 -10.76 1.96
C SER A 138 3.63 -10.93 3.11
N PHE A 139 2.35 -10.95 2.77
CA PHE A 139 1.25 -11.10 3.72
C PHE A 139 1.14 -12.53 4.23
N ASP A 140 0.68 -12.64 5.46
CA ASP A 140 0.40 -13.90 6.13
C ASP A 140 -0.99 -13.79 6.79
N VAL A 141 -1.95 -14.55 6.31
CA VAL A 141 -3.35 -14.54 6.79
C VAL A 141 -3.40 -14.84 8.30
N SER A 142 -2.51 -15.70 8.82
CA SER A 142 -2.48 -16.03 10.25
C SER A 142 -2.18 -14.83 11.15
N LYS A 143 -1.53 -13.79 10.62
CA LYS A 143 -1.20 -12.53 11.32
C LYS A 143 -2.27 -11.46 11.17
N CYS A 144 -3.27 -11.70 10.32
CA CYS A 144 -4.30 -10.72 10.05
C CYS A 144 -5.22 -10.51 11.27
N GLY A 145 -5.48 -9.25 11.57
CA GLY A 145 -6.41 -8.86 12.62
C GLY A 145 -5.89 -9.00 14.05
N SER A 146 -4.58 -9.14 14.25
CA SER A 146 -3.98 -9.16 15.59
C SER A 146 -4.19 -7.87 16.39
N LYS A 147 -4.49 -6.75 15.72
CA LYS A 147 -4.73 -5.45 16.34
C LYS A 147 -6.20 -5.11 16.59
N ASN A 148 -7.11 -5.61 15.76
CA ASN A 148 -8.53 -5.26 15.81
C ASN A 148 -9.33 -6.50 16.21
N ALA A 149 -9.98 -6.44 17.38
CA ALA A 149 -10.88 -7.51 17.84
C ALA A 149 -12.03 -7.72 16.86
N PHE A 150 -12.56 -6.63 16.29
CA PHE A 150 -13.64 -6.68 15.32
C PHE A 150 -13.10 -6.81 13.88
N LYS A 151 -13.51 -7.86 13.20
CA LYS A 151 -13.16 -8.16 11.81
C LYS A 151 -14.43 -8.24 10.97
N ARG A 152 -14.66 -7.25 10.12
CA ARG A 152 -15.91 -7.14 9.32
C ARG A 152 -16.26 -8.39 8.55
N PHE A 153 -15.24 -9.04 7.99
CA PHE A 153 -15.35 -10.21 7.12
C PHE A 153 -14.35 -11.30 7.54
N GLY A 154 -14.23 -11.53 8.86
CA GLY A 154 -13.39 -12.58 9.41
C GLY A 154 -11.88 -12.39 9.21
N HIS A 155 -11.14 -13.49 9.34
CA HIS A 155 -9.69 -13.51 9.25
C HIS A 155 -9.22 -13.53 7.80
N GLY A 156 -8.83 -12.39 7.26
CA GLY A 156 -8.35 -12.25 5.90
C GLY A 156 -7.40 -11.08 5.74
N ILE A 157 -6.83 -10.92 4.56
CA ILE A 157 -5.99 -9.79 4.16
C ILE A 157 -6.91 -8.69 3.63
N TYR A 158 -7.00 -7.59 4.37
CA TYR A 158 -7.86 -6.46 4.04
C TYR A 158 -7.11 -5.44 3.20
N THR A 159 -7.71 -5.06 2.09
CA THR A 159 -7.23 -4.02 1.19
C THR A 159 -8.39 -3.12 0.77
N THR A 160 -8.12 -1.95 0.23
CA THR A 160 -9.15 -1.00 -0.23
C THR A 160 -8.65 -0.19 -1.42
N SER A 161 -9.55 0.29 -2.27
CA SER A 161 -9.24 1.28 -3.30
C SER A 161 -9.22 2.72 -2.76
N CYS A 162 -9.57 2.91 -1.47
CA CYS A 162 -9.58 4.21 -0.82
C CYS A 162 -8.28 4.42 0.00
N SER A 163 -7.32 5.19 -0.53
CA SER A 163 -6.05 5.47 0.15
C SER A 163 -6.25 6.16 1.49
N SER A 164 -7.20 7.09 1.58
CA SER A 164 -7.52 7.78 2.84
C SER A 164 -8.18 6.88 3.89
N LYS A 165 -8.84 5.77 3.49
CA LYS A 165 -9.29 4.73 4.42
C LYS A 165 -8.11 3.86 4.87
N ALA A 166 -7.22 3.47 3.96
CA ALA A 166 -6.02 2.73 4.33
C ALA A 166 -5.12 3.55 5.27
N ASP A 167 -5.13 4.89 5.15
CA ASP A 167 -4.42 5.80 6.04
C ASP A 167 -4.86 5.69 7.51
N ASP A 168 -6.12 5.33 7.81
CA ASP A 168 -6.59 5.11 9.19
C ASP A 168 -5.83 3.99 9.91
N TYR A 169 -5.25 3.07 9.15
CA TYR A 169 -4.48 1.93 9.65
C TYR A 169 -2.96 2.16 9.64
N VAL A 170 -2.50 3.27 9.06
CA VAL A 170 -1.07 3.64 9.09
C VAL A 170 -0.72 4.20 10.46
N SER A 171 0.28 3.61 11.11
CA SER A 171 0.77 4.07 12.41
C SER A 171 2.29 4.06 12.45
N ASN A 172 2.87 5.19 12.82
CA ASN A 172 4.29 5.31 13.14
C ASN A 172 4.47 5.04 14.64
N ILE A 173 5.28 4.03 14.99
CA ILE A 173 5.63 3.72 16.38
C ILE A 173 6.80 4.60 16.83
N SER A 174 7.74 4.91 15.92
CA SER A 174 8.86 5.81 16.21
C SER A 174 8.38 7.26 16.23
N GLU A 175 8.63 7.98 17.31
CA GLU A 175 8.33 9.41 17.44
C GLU A 175 9.16 10.28 16.49
N SER A 176 10.33 9.79 16.05
CA SER A 176 11.17 10.46 15.07
C SER A 176 10.66 10.35 13.63
N ALA A 177 9.57 9.62 13.41
CA ALA A 177 9.00 9.46 12.07
C ALA A 177 8.10 10.65 11.73
N SER A 178 8.48 11.42 10.72
CA SER A 178 7.75 12.60 10.24
C SER A 178 6.82 12.31 9.07
N MET A 179 7.15 11.30 8.26
CA MET A 179 6.36 10.87 7.12
C MET A 179 5.49 9.66 7.45
N ARG A 180 4.43 9.48 6.68
CA ARG A 180 3.59 8.28 6.69
C ARG A 180 3.95 7.40 5.51
N VAL A 181 3.70 6.10 5.63
CA VAL A 181 4.00 5.14 4.56
C VAL A 181 2.83 4.18 4.37
N MET A 182 2.55 3.86 3.11
CA MET A 182 1.43 2.99 2.73
C MET A 182 1.86 2.01 1.65
N LEU A 183 1.37 0.80 1.71
CA LEU A 183 1.56 -0.19 0.65
C LEU A 183 0.47 -0.07 -0.40
N ILE A 184 0.87 -0.13 -1.67
CA ILE A 184 0.01 -0.45 -2.80
C ILE A 184 0.34 -1.87 -3.21
N ASN A 185 -0.69 -2.71 -3.28
CA ASN A 185 -0.53 -4.14 -3.48
C ASN A 185 -1.22 -4.60 -4.75
N ARG A 186 -0.62 -5.55 -5.46
CA ARG A 186 -1.32 -6.36 -6.44
C ARG A 186 -2.16 -7.38 -5.69
N VAL A 187 -3.43 -7.41 -5.99
CA VAL A 187 -4.41 -8.29 -5.32
C VAL A 187 -5.17 -9.08 -6.38
N VAL A 188 -5.07 -10.39 -6.34
CA VAL A 188 -5.88 -11.29 -7.15
C VAL A 188 -7.27 -11.34 -6.54
N VAL A 189 -8.20 -10.60 -7.12
CA VAL A 189 -9.57 -10.47 -6.62
C VAL A 189 -10.45 -11.61 -7.13
N GLY A 190 -10.17 -12.14 -8.32
CA GLY A 190 -10.97 -13.18 -8.96
C GLY A 190 -12.42 -12.74 -9.13
N LYS A 191 -13.34 -13.64 -8.81
CA LYS A 191 -14.78 -13.37 -8.73
C LYS A 191 -15.15 -12.96 -7.30
N PRO A 192 -15.40 -11.67 -7.02
CA PRO A 192 -15.70 -11.20 -5.67
C PRO A 192 -17.16 -11.50 -5.28
N TYR A 193 -17.36 -11.96 -4.05
CA TYR A 193 -18.68 -12.03 -3.42
C TYR A 193 -19.01 -10.71 -2.74
N LYS A 194 -20.03 -10.01 -3.22
CA LYS A 194 -20.43 -8.69 -2.72
C LYS A 194 -21.16 -8.78 -1.38
N ARG A 195 -20.76 -7.95 -0.42
CA ARG A 195 -21.39 -7.83 0.90
C ARG A 195 -21.62 -6.37 1.24
N TYR A 196 -22.82 -6.06 1.74
CA TYR A 196 -23.24 -4.73 2.18
C TYR A 196 -23.32 -4.62 3.70
N ARG A 197 -23.23 -5.75 4.41
CA ARG A 197 -23.24 -5.84 5.87
C ARG A 197 -22.08 -6.68 6.37
N ASN A 198 -21.66 -6.40 7.59
CA ASN A 198 -20.62 -7.17 8.28
C ASN A 198 -20.98 -8.65 8.38
N SER A 199 -19.97 -9.49 8.33
CA SER A 199 -20.07 -10.95 8.51
C SER A 199 -18.77 -11.43 9.13
N PRO A 200 -18.59 -11.21 10.47
CA PRO A 200 -17.32 -11.46 11.15
C PRO A 200 -16.94 -12.95 11.19
N ASP A 201 -17.90 -13.85 11.03
CA ASP A 201 -17.69 -15.29 11.09
C ASP A 201 -17.26 -15.91 9.75
N ILE A 202 -17.11 -15.09 8.70
CA ILE A 202 -16.61 -15.59 7.41
C ILE A 202 -15.15 -16.03 7.55
N ILE A 203 -14.88 -17.28 7.19
CA ILE A 203 -13.54 -17.87 7.16
C ILE A 203 -12.98 -18.03 5.74
N ALA A 204 -13.85 -17.96 4.73
CA ALA A 204 -13.52 -18.05 3.30
C ALA A 204 -14.66 -17.45 2.46
N PRO A 205 -14.44 -17.09 1.19
CA PRO A 205 -15.53 -16.76 0.27
C PRO A 205 -16.43 -17.97 0.06
N PRO A 206 -17.72 -17.76 -0.25
CA PRO A 206 -18.61 -18.87 -0.65
C PRO A 206 -18.06 -19.62 -1.87
N ALA A 207 -18.48 -20.86 -2.04
CA ALA A 207 -18.09 -21.68 -3.19
C ALA A 207 -18.35 -20.94 -4.52
N GLY A 208 -17.37 -20.97 -5.41
CA GLY A 208 -17.42 -20.26 -6.71
C GLY A 208 -17.05 -18.79 -6.66
N TYR A 209 -16.54 -18.30 -5.52
CA TYR A 209 -15.98 -16.94 -5.35
C TYR A 209 -14.55 -17.00 -4.81
N ASP A 210 -13.75 -15.98 -5.11
CA ASP A 210 -12.30 -15.93 -4.79
C ASP A 210 -11.98 -14.91 -3.68
N SER A 211 -12.87 -13.94 -3.47
CA SER A 211 -12.70 -12.87 -2.48
C SER A 211 -14.04 -12.35 -1.96
N ILE A 212 -14.00 -11.54 -0.90
CA ILE A 212 -15.13 -10.74 -0.43
C ILE A 212 -14.95 -9.30 -0.86
N ALA A 213 -15.96 -8.72 -1.50
CA ALA A 213 -16.06 -7.29 -1.76
C ALA A 213 -17.07 -6.67 -0.78
N GLY A 214 -16.58 -5.99 0.25
CA GLY A 214 -17.39 -5.14 1.11
C GLY A 214 -17.72 -3.85 0.38
N GLU A 215 -18.98 -3.71 -0.02
CA GLU A 215 -19.49 -2.55 -0.74
C GLU A 215 -19.95 -1.45 0.22
N ILE A 216 -19.93 -0.20 -0.26
CA ILE A 216 -20.49 0.95 0.47
C ILE A 216 -21.97 0.70 0.77
N GLY A 217 -22.36 0.93 2.02
CA GLY A 217 -23.73 0.69 2.46
C GLY A 217 -23.90 0.92 3.95
N TRP A 218 -24.68 0.05 4.60
CA TRP A 218 -25.03 0.21 6.02
C TRP A 218 -23.83 0.25 6.97
N ASP A 219 -22.81 -0.59 6.70
CA ASP A 219 -21.69 -0.80 7.61
C ASP A 219 -20.37 -0.22 7.09
N LEU A 220 -20.30 0.15 5.81
CA LEU A 220 -19.09 0.61 5.14
C LEU A 220 -19.29 1.96 4.46
N ASN A 221 -18.47 2.93 4.84
CA ASN A 221 -18.37 4.22 4.16
C ASN A 221 -17.48 4.17 2.91
N TYR A 222 -16.58 3.21 2.85
CA TYR A 222 -15.66 2.97 1.75
C TYR A 222 -15.48 1.47 1.57
N GLU A 223 -15.31 1.05 0.33
CA GLU A 223 -15.17 -0.35 -0.04
C GLU A 223 -13.95 -1.01 0.60
N GLU A 224 -14.06 -2.33 0.82
CA GLU A 224 -12.98 -3.22 1.23
C GLU A 224 -12.94 -4.45 0.35
N THR A 225 -11.74 -4.92 0.03
CA THR A 225 -11.52 -6.24 -0.58
C THR A 225 -10.77 -7.10 0.41
N VAL A 226 -11.33 -8.28 0.70
CA VAL A 226 -10.74 -9.23 1.63
C VAL A 226 -10.45 -10.54 0.92
N THR A 227 -9.22 -11.01 1.04
CA THR A 227 -8.76 -12.29 0.51
C THR A 227 -8.25 -13.17 1.64
N TYR A 228 -8.30 -14.50 1.46
CA TYR A 228 -8.12 -15.47 2.54
C TYR A 228 -6.95 -16.43 2.31
N HIS A 229 -6.08 -16.13 1.35
CA HIS A 229 -4.90 -16.93 1.03
C HIS A 229 -3.66 -16.04 0.90
N ASN A 230 -2.51 -16.52 1.38
CA ASN A 230 -1.26 -15.78 1.38
C ASN A 230 -0.78 -15.37 -0.03
N ASP A 231 -1.14 -16.15 -1.04
CA ASP A 231 -0.70 -15.94 -2.42
C ASP A 231 -1.63 -15.05 -3.24
N THR A 232 -2.64 -14.46 -2.60
CA THR A 232 -3.57 -13.54 -3.27
C THR A 232 -3.05 -12.10 -3.33
N VAL A 233 -2.06 -11.73 -2.52
CA VAL A 233 -1.58 -10.35 -2.37
C VAL A 233 -0.06 -10.29 -2.42
N ARG A 234 0.47 -9.36 -3.20
CA ARG A 234 1.92 -9.00 -3.19
C ARG A 234 2.07 -7.48 -3.19
N PRO A 235 2.83 -6.90 -2.24
CA PRO A 235 3.23 -5.50 -2.30
C PRO A 235 3.90 -5.17 -3.63
N ALA A 236 3.42 -4.11 -4.29
CA ALA A 236 3.95 -3.62 -5.56
C ALA A 236 4.72 -2.31 -5.37
N TYR A 237 4.17 -1.41 -4.54
CA TYR A 237 4.79 -0.12 -4.27
C TYR A 237 4.67 0.25 -2.79
N LEU A 238 5.67 1.01 -2.32
CA LEU A 238 5.65 1.73 -1.06
C LEU A 238 5.52 3.22 -1.37
N VAL A 239 4.46 3.86 -0.91
CA VAL A 239 4.24 5.31 -1.04
C VAL A 239 4.60 5.98 0.27
N VAL A 240 5.50 6.95 0.21
CA VAL A 240 5.84 7.85 1.33
C VAL A 240 5.09 9.15 1.11
N TYR A 241 4.33 9.60 2.10
CA TYR A 241 3.46 10.75 1.98
C TYR A 241 3.34 11.51 3.30
N GLY A 242 2.84 12.72 3.22
CA GLY A 242 2.64 13.64 4.32
C GLY A 242 3.20 15.02 3.97
N ASN A 243 2.83 16.02 4.74
CA ASN A 243 3.37 17.35 4.55
C ASN A 243 4.83 17.34 4.97
N LYS A 244 5.72 17.88 4.14
CA LYS A 244 7.11 18.10 4.58
C LYS A 244 7.06 18.89 5.88
N PRO A 245 7.85 18.53 6.90
CA PRO A 245 8.06 19.42 8.02
C PRO A 245 8.45 20.79 7.42
N GLN A 246 7.69 21.83 7.74
CA GLN A 246 8.15 23.17 7.39
C GLN A 246 9.56 23.28 7.95
N ALA A 247 10.52 23.59 7.07
CA ALA A 247 11.89 23.81 7.51
C ALA A 247 11.79 24.85 8.63
N VAL A 248 12.10 24.43 9.86
CA VAL A 248 12.16 25.38 10.97
C VAL A 248 13.13 26.46 10.49
N PRO A 249 12.71 27.73 10.39
CA PRO A 249 13.57 28.79 9.91
C PRO A 249 14.87 28.68 10.68
N ASN A 250 16.00 28.57 9.96
CA ASN A 250 17.28 28.35 10.58
C ASN A 250 17.41 29.40 11.70
N LEU A 251 17.48 28.97 12.94
CA LEU A 251 17.52 29.87 14.11
C LEU A 251 18.57 30.98 13.95
N ARG A 252 19.68 30.68 13.24
CA ARG A 252 20.68 31.68 12.82
C ARG A 252 20.10 32.71 11.85
N ALA A 253 19.29 32.34 10.88
CA ALA A 253 18.67 33.29 9.94
C ALA A 253 17.59 34.12 10.64
N PHE A 254 16.85 33.53 11.57
CA PHE A 254 15.87 34.23 12.40
C PHE A 254 16.54 35.20 13.36
N ILE A 255 17.64 34.82 14.02
CA ILE A 255 18.45 35.68 14.87
C ILE A 255 19.09 36.83 14.05
N GLN A 256 19.59 36.55 12.83
CA GLN A 256 20.15 37.59 11.95
C GLN A 256 19.12 38.61 11.46
N THR A 257 17.84 38.23 11.33
CA THR A 257 16.74 39.15 11.00
C THR A 257 16.30 39.97 12.22
N MET A 258 16.38 39.45 13.41
CA MET A 258 16.00 40.14 14.65
C MET A 258 17.03 41.24 15.04
N PHE A 259 18.30 41.08 14.65
CA PHE A 259 19.38 42.06 14.98
C PHE A 259 19.72 43.01 13.86
N LYS A 260 18.95 43.06 12.76
CA LYS A 260 19.03 44.11 11.75
C LYS A 260 18.07 45.25 12.09
N THR A 261 18.23 45.88 13.25
CA THR A 261 17.65 47.20 13.48
C THR A 261 18.64 48.26 12.89
N PRO A 262 18.17 49.13 11.98
CA PRO A 262 18.99 50.29 11.60
C PRO A 262 19.15 51.17 12.84
N LEU A 263 20.39 51.48 13.19
CA LEU A 263 20.68 52.58 14.08
C LEU A 263 20.22 53.85 13.34
N VAL A 264 19.15 54.45 13.78
CA VAL A 264 18.74 55.78 13.34
C VAL A 264 19.66 56.75 14.04
N SER A 265 20.51 57.42 13.25
CA SER A 265 21.28 58.60 13.64
C SER A 265 20.37 59.81 13.83
#